data_62970db7e4a1ec17021c73715aaf184f
#
_entry.id   62970db7e4a1ec17021c73715aaf184f
#
_cell.length_a   1.000
_cell.length_b   1.000
_cell.length_c   1.000
_cell.angle_alpha   90.00
_cell.angle_beta   90.00
_cell.angle_gamma   90.00
#
_symmetry.space_group_name_H-M   'P 1'
#
loop_
_entity.id
_entity.type
_entity.pdbx_description
1 polymer ?
#
loop_
_entity_poly.entity_id
_entity_poly.type
_entity_poly.pdbx_seq_one_letter_code
_entity_poly.pdbx_strand_id
1 'polypeptide(L)'
;MKTAYLIPVFLLSILNAVAQQSPTVLIEDFEDGNSQNTLGGYWYSFNDNQNGGKSHLKQQSWQKDAFVTTGGYESLGMFHVDVILDKAAYQWNPYYAFATNINKSASLNPSAFAGISYWHKGVAHKFRVETSEVIDYDFYSIPVAASDVWTLVTIDFSMLNQEGWGKKVNINLDQSIKIVWNLDATSGSFQIDDIRFVKEIRYEKQNNMQILPAEIPVAVAVKGNISSPLNDLSKKYLTKGMNLASWAEANKITSTNPKDWKYNEATIKLQANQGLLGIRFPIDLDLYVVDRLNVLSGAKKKVEIEPMLYTLLDSMNIWTKRYGLSLTIDYHAYDGSYNRDSSKDPKFREAVSSLWRVVAQHFVKEKREDLFFELTNEPCLSLPEGEYIDQADWTLLAQMMIDSIRKVDKTRPIIFGDTKWYSLDELIKNKPLKDTYVIYSFHMYDPFVFSHQGASWTNMGTMKNVPFPYSPERWSTEFRDFGIIDGTPGWVKDQMKRYYQEGNKQFIKNRLAKVKNWAYDYNVPLICNEWGALPNTAKIEDLNAYFKTMGEIFREMDISWQVWFGIMDSENKLLPGMSEALDLKK
;
A
#
# COMPACT_ATOMS: atom_id res chain seq x y z
N MET A 1 56.75 -25.72 -31.75
CA MET A 1 55.42 -26.32 -31.72
C MET A 1 54.45 -25.26 -31.20
N LYS A 2 53.62 -24.67 -32.06
CA LYS A 2 52.62 -23.66 -31.69
C LYS A 2 51.29 -24.40 -31.58
N THR A 3 50.74 -24.45 -30.38
CA THR A 3 49.43 -25.03 -30.10
C THR A 3 48.37 -23.97 -30.35
N ALA A 4 47.54 -24.19 -31.37
CA ALA A 4 46.39 -23.32 -31.67
C ALA A 4 45.20 -23.74 -30.81
N TYR A 5 44.62 -22.80 -30.05
CA TYR A 5 43.35 -22.97 -29.37
C TYR A 5 42.20 -22.64 -30.34
N LEU A 6 41.40 -23.62 -30.65
CA LEU A 6 40.14 -23.49 -31.38
C LEU A 6 39.08 -22.99 -30.37
N ILE A 7 38.54 -21.80 -30.62
CA ILE A 7 37.36 -21.25 -29.94
C ILE A 7 36.14 -21.77 -30.71
N PRO A 8 35.17 -22.44 -30.06
CA PRO A 8 33.94 -22.80 -30.73
C PRO A 8 33.03 -21.54 -30.84
N VAL A 9 32.75 -21.17 -32.08
CA VAL A 9 31.74 -20.18 -32.43
C VAL A 9 30.38 -20.83 -32.20
N PHE A 10 29.66 -20.43 -31.15
CA PHE A 10 28.25 -20.74 -30.99
C PHE A 10 27.44 -19.86 -31.96
N LEU A 11 26.87 -20.46 -32.98
CA LEU A 11 25.84 -19.86 -33.81
C LEU A 11 24.59 -19.70 -32.93
N LEU A 12 24.27 -18.46 -32.57
CA LEU A 12 22.97 -18.11 -32.00
C LEU A 12 21.94 -18.17 -33.14
N SER A 13 21.19 -19.25 -33.25
CA SER A 13 19.99 -19.29 -34.09
C SER A 13 18.90 -18.43 -33.42
N ILE A 14 18.70 -17.24 -33.95
CA ILE A 14 17.53 -16.42 -33.63
C ILE A 14 16.32 -17.14 -34.26
N LEU A 15 15.62 -17.92 -33.47
CA LEU A 15 14.27 -18.37 -33.78
C LEU A 15 13.35 -17.17 -33.60
N ASN A 16 12.99 -16.52 -34.71
CA ASN A 16 11.81 -15.63 -34.75
C ASN A 16 10.58 -16.50 -34.47
N ALA A 17 10.11 -16.49 -33.23
CA ALA A 17 8.80 -17.00 -32.91
C ALA A 17 7.78 -16.02 -33.51
N VAL A 18 7.22 -16.41 -34.67
CA VAL A 18 6.03 -15.76 -35.20
C VAL A 18 4.93 -16.04 -34.18
N ALA A 19 4.58 -15.03 -33.38
CA ALA A 19 3.41 -15.07 -32.51
C ALA A 19 2.19 -15.32 -33.41
N GLN A 20 1.54 -16.47 -33.25
CA GLN A 20 0.29 -16.78 -33.92
C GLN A 20 -0.76 -15.85 -33.33
N GLN A 21 -1.04 -14.72 -34.00
CA GLN A 21 -2.05 -13.76 -33.56
C GLN A 21 -3.40 -14.47 -33.46
N SER A 22 -4.04 -14.39 -32.32
CA SER A 22 -5.45 -14.77 -32.14
C SER A 22 -6.29 -13.97 -33.13
N PRO A 23 -7.39 -14.55 -33.70
CA PRO A 23 -8.22 -13.83 -34.67
C PRO A 23 -8.71 -12.53 -34.07
N THR A 24 -8.28 -11.41 -34.66
CA THR A 24 -8.63 -10.04 -34.25
C THR A 24 -9.48 -9.37 -35.32
N VAL A 25 -10.26 -8.36 -34.94
CA VAL A 25 -10.97 -7.49 -35.87
C VAL A 25 -10.47 -6.06 -35.64
N LEU A 26 -9.93 -5.45 -36.67
CA LEU A 26 -9.46 -4.06 -36.62
C LEU A 26 -10.64 -3.12 -36.35
N ILE A 27 -10.46 -2.23 -35.39
CA ILE A 27 -11.37 -1.13 -35.10
C ILE A 27 -10.80 0.15 -35.70
N GLU A 28 -9.50 0.40 -35.50
CA GLU A 28 -8.85 1.62 -35.94
C GLU A 28 -7.33 1.44 -35.96
N ASP A 29 -6.64 1.90 -37.04
CA ASP A 29 -5.19 1.95 -37.16
C ASP A 29 -4.65 3.35 -37.51
N PHE A 30 -5.55 4.34 -37.62
CA PHE A 30 -5.23 5.75 -37.87
C PHE A 30 -4.44 6.03 -39.17
N GLU A 31 -4.33 5.06 -40.08
CA GLU A 31 -3.56 5.20 -41.31
C GLU A 31 -4.25 6.09 -42.36
N ASP A 32 -5.57 6.23 -42.28
CA ASP A 32 -6.35 7.07 -43.19
C ASP A 32 -6.52 8.53 -42.73
N GLY A 33 -6.15 8.85 -41.48
CA GLY A 33 -6.16 10.19 -40.90
C GLY A 33 -7.54 10.86 -40.83
N ASN A 34 -8.61 10.07 -40.90
CA ASN A 34 -9.98 10.57 -40.79
C ASN A 34 -10.59 10.31 -39.40
N SER A 35 -11.81 10.80 -39.15
CA SER A 35 -12.49 10.68 -37.87
C SER A 35 -13.53 9.53 -37.80
N GLN A 36 -13.43 8.55 -38.69
CA GLN A 36 -14.31 7.40 -38.70
C GLN A 36 -13.49 6.12 -38.56
N ASN A 37 -13.85 5.29 -37.58
CA ASN A 37 -13.19 3.99 -37.41
C ASN A 37 -13.54 3.00 -38.54
N THR A 38 -12.79 1.95 -38.74
CA THR A 38 -12.96 0.96 -39.83
C THR A 38 -14.32 0.23 -39.78
N LEU A 39 -15.02 0.30 -38.64
CA LEU A 39 -16.34 -0.29 -38.42
C LEU A 39 -17.49 0.70 -38.61
N GLY A 40 -17.19 1.91 -39.11
CA GLY A 40 -18.17 2.95 -39.43
C GLY A 40 -18.63 3.82 -38.26
N GLY A 41 -18.02 3.70 -37.10
CA GLY A 41 -18.25 4.59 -35.96
C GLY A 41 -17.41 5.87 -36.04
N TYR A 42 -17.92 6.97 -35.50
CA TYR A 42 -17.22 8.24 -35.50
C TYR A 42 -16.47 8.44 -34.18
N TRP A 43 -15.29 9.09 -34.26
CA TRP A 43 -14.54 9.61 -33.14
C TRP A 43 -15.11 10.95 -32.71
N TYR A 44 -15.18 11.17 -31.40
CA TYR A 44 -15.57 12.44 -30.78
C TYR A 44 -14.91 12.59 -29.42
N SER A 45 -14.93 13.80 -28.90
CA SER A 45 -14.41 14.10 -27.57
C SER A 45 -15.44 14.79 -26.70
N PHE A 46 -15.28 14.68 -25.39
CA PHE A 46 -16.06 15.40 -24.39
C PHE A 46 -15.21 15.65 -23.14
N ASN A 47 -15.60 16.65 -22.37
CA ASN A 47 -14.81 17.09 -21.21
C ASN A 47 -15.71 17.71 -20.12
N ASP A 48 -15.08 18.19 -19.05
CA ASP A 48 -15.73 18.78 -17.88
C ASP A 48 -16.23 20.23 -18.06
N ASN A 49 -16.03 20.86 -19.22
CA ASN A 49 -16.29 22.29 -19.39
C ASN A 49 -17.77 22.68 -19.18
N GLN A 50 -18.71 21.82 -19.54
CA GLN A 50 -20.15 22.09 -19.33
C GLN A 50 -20.53 22.06 -17.84
N ASN A 51 -19.68 21.49 -17.00
CA ASN A 51 -19.91 21.34 -15.56
C ASN A 51 -19.00 22.23 -14.69
N GLY A 52 -18.36 23.23 -15.32
CA GLY A 52 -17.54 24.22 -14.62
C GLY A 52 -16.04 23.92 -14.60
N GLY A 53 -15.58 22.82 -15.21
CA GLY A 53 -14.16 22.56 -15.47
C GLY A 53 -13.60 23.44 -16.59
N LYS A 54 -12.30 23.35 -16.82
CA LYS A 54 -11.59 24.04 -17.91
C LYS A 54 -10.56 23.17 -18.60
N SER A 55 -10.77 21.85 -18.54
CA SER A 55 -9.90 20.90 -19.23
C SER A 55 -9.93 21.14 -20.74
N HIS A 56 -8.75 21.14 -21.37
CA HIS A 56 -8.61 21.47 -22.79
C HIS A 56 -7.39 20.77 -23.40
N LEU A 57 -7.32 20.81 -24.75
CA LEU A 57 -6.16 20.34 -25.50
C LEU A 57 -5.21 21.51 -25.77
N LYS A 58 -3.92 21.23 -25.83
CA LYS A 58 -2.91 22.20 -26.32
C LYS A 58 -3.07 22.44 -27.84
N GLN A 59 -3.57 21.46 -28.57
CA GLN A 59 -3.89 21.55 -29.98
C GLN A 59 -5.08 22.49 -30.20
N GLN A 60 -5.11 23.12 -31.38
CA GLN A 60 -6.23 24.02 -31.73
C GLN A 60 -7.50 23.29 -32.14
N SER A 61 -7.36 22.07 -32.67
CA SER A 61 -8.46 21.20 -33.11
C SER A 61 -8.15 19.77 -32.77
N TRP A 62 -9.04 19.11 -32.03
CA TRP A 62 -8.84 17.71 -31.67
C TRP A 62 -8.94 16.80 -32.91
N GLN A 63 -9.81 17.07 -33.89
CA GLN A 63 -9.95 16.24 -35.07
C GLN A 63 -8.73 16.28 -35.98
N LYS A 64 -8.32 17.47 -36.39
CA LYS A 64 -7.21 17.64 -37.32
C LYS A 64 -5.86 17.28 -36.70
N ASP A 65 -5.64 17.72 -35.47
CA ASP A 65 -4.33 17.62 -34.83
C ASP A 65 -4.17 16.32 -34.01
N ALA A 66 -5.28 15.56 -33.81
CA ALA A 66 -5.27 14.28 -33.10
C ALA A 66 -4.89 13.07 -33.99
N PHE A 67 -5.24 13.11 -35.28
CA PHE A 67 -4.94 12.05 -36.24
C PHE A 67 -3.61 12.34 -36.92
N VAL A 68 -2.51 11.86 -36.32
CA VAL A 68 -1.13 12.18 -36.72
C VAL A 68 -0.63 11.11 -37.68
N THR A 69 0.05 11.52 -38.75
CA THR A 69 0.57 10.63 -39.80
C THR A 69 2.04 10.26 -39.63
N THR A 70 2.61 10.44 -38.44
CA THR A 70 4.01 10.05 -38.15
C THR A 70 4.14 9.57 -36.70
N GLY A 71 4.85 8.47 -36.50
CA GLY A 71 5.22 8.01 -35.16
C GLY A 71 4.29 6.97 -34.54
N GLY A 72 3.45 6.31 -35.32
CA GLY A 72 2.66 5.15 -34.89
C GLY A 72 3.53 3.95 -34.47
N TYR A 73 2.93 2.95 -33.86
CA TYR A 73 3.62 1.73 -33.48
C TYR A 73 3.82 0.82 -34.70
N GLU A 74 5.05 0.76 -35.18
CA GLU A 74 5.41 0.02 -36.43
C GLU A 74 4.55 0.43 -37.65
N SER A 75 3.95 1.63 -37.62
CA SER A 75 3.03 2.19 -38.58
C SER A 75 3.29 3.67 -38.81
N LEU A 76 2.57 4.33 -39.73
CA LEU A 76 2.70 5.77 -39.95
C LEU A 76 1.71 6.53 -39.07
N GLY A 77 0.42 6.14 -39.07
CA GLY A 77 -0.65 6.83 -38.36
C GLY A 77 -0.71 6.52 -36.87
N MET A 78 -1.23 7.48 -36.10
CA MET A 78 -1.59 7.30 -34.70
C MET A 78 -2.58 8.36 -34.26
N PHE A 79 -3.28 8.11 -33.15
CA PHE A 79 -3.98 9.16 -32.41
C PHE A 79 -3.04 9.76 -31.35
N HIS A 80 -2.88 11.08 -31.37
CA HIS A 80 -2.05 11.80 -30.42
C HIS A 80 -2.67 13.12 -29.99
N VAL A 81 -2.75 13.36 -28.68
CA VAL A 81 -3.18 14.63 -28.10
C VAL A 81 -2.34 14.98 -26.86
N ASP A 82 -2.23 16.28 -26.59
CA ASP A 82 -1.72 16.82 -25.34
C ASP A 82 -2.86 17.44 -24.55
N VAL A 83 -3.20 16.81 -23.41
CA VAL A 83 -4.33 17.21 -22.56
C VAL A 83 -3.84 18.06 -21.40
N ILE A 84 -4.53 19.15 -21.12
CA ILE A 84 -4.43 19.95 -19.90
C ILE A 84 -5.71 19.72 -19.10
N LEU A 85 -5.59 19.07 -17.95
CA LEU A 85 -6.68 18.92 -17.00
C LEU A 85 -6.71 20.12 -16.08
N ASP A 86 -7.84 20.81 -16.02
CA ASP A 86 -8.06 21.97 -15.14
C ASP A 86 -9.43 21.86 -14.48
N LYS A 87 -9.40 21.58 -13.19
CA LYS A 87 -10.61 21.38 -12.39
C LYS A 87 -11.50 22.63 -12.31
N ALA A 88 -10.89 23.82 -12.26
CA ALA A 88 -11.61 25.09 -12.05
C ALA A 88 -12.72 24.96 -10.98
N ALA A 89 -13.99 25.18 -11.33
CA ALA A 89 -15.15 25.07 -10.44
C ALA A 89 -15.83 23.69 -10.46
N TYR A 90 -15.31 22.72 -11.21
CA TYR A 90 -15.87 21.38 -11.26
C TYR A 90 -15.70 20.65 -9.91
N GLN A 91 -16.77 20.01 -9.44
CA GLN A 91 -16.78 19.38 -8.11
C GLN A 91 -15.92 18.11 -8.02
N TRP A 92 -15.83 17.37 -9.15
CA TRP A 92 -15.18 16.07 -9.25
C TRP A 92 -13.78 16.21 -9.87
N ASN A 93 -13.14 15.11 -10.18
CA ASN A 93 -11.86 15.12 -10.88
C ASN A 93 -12.02 15.69 -12.28
N PRO A 94 -11.12 16.59 -12.72
CA PRO A 94 -11.15 17.12 -14.08
C PRO A 94 -10.95 16.00 -15.08
N TYR A 95 -11.58 16.08 -16.24
CA TYR A 95 -11.40 15.05 -17.26
C TYR A 95 -11.45 15.59 -18.69
N TYR A 96 -10.80 14.85 -19.57
CA TYR A 96 -10.95 14.95 -21.02
C TYR A 96 -11.03 13.55 -21.60
N ALA A 97 -12.06 13.24 -22.39
CA ALA A 97 -12.30 11.91 -22.90
C ALA A 97 -12.43 11.88 -24.42
N PHE A 98 -11.99 10.77 -25.00
CA PHE A 98 -12.12 10.45 -26.41
C PHE A 98 -12.89 9.16 -26.55
N ALA A 99 -13.80 9.08 -27.52
CA ALA A 99 -14.69 7.96 -27.71
C ALA A 99 -14.93 7.64 -29.17
N THR A 100 -15.22 6.38 -29.44
CA THR A 100 -15.78 5.95 -30.72
C THR A 100 -16.93 4.96 -30.53
N ASN A 101 -17.89 4.98 -31.45
CA ASN A 101 -19.04 4.10 -31.41
C ASN A 101 -18.73 2.79 -32.13
N ILE A 102 -19.18 1.69 -31.55
CA ILE A 102 -19.19 0.37 -32.16
C ILE A 102 -20.64 -0.05 -32.35
N ASN A 103 -21.13 0.02 -33.59
CA ASN A 103 -22.52 -0.26 -33.92
C ASN A 103 -22.72 -1.76 -34.13
N LYS A 104 -23.61 -2.37 -33.35
CA LYS A 104 -24.02 -3.75 -33.59
C LYS A 104 -24.72 -3.86 -34.94
N SER A 105 -24.35 -4.89 -35.71
CA SER A 105 -24.97 -5.23 -37.01
C SER A 105 -25.04 -6.75 -37.17
N ALA A 106 -25.58 -7.23 -38.27
CA ALA A 106 -25.63 -8.66 -38.57
C ALA A 106 -24.22 -9.29 -38.68
N SER A 107 -23.21 -8.49 -39.07
CA SER A 107 -21.83 -8.94 -39.25
C SER A 107 -20.92 -8.58 -38.08
N LEU A 108 -21.35 -7.73 -37.14
CA LEU A 108 -20.58 -7.27 -36.00
C LEU A 108 -21.41 -7.23 -34.72
N ASN A 109 -21.15 -8.17 -33.82
CA ASN A 109 -21.69 -8.17 -32.47
C ASN A 109 -20.55 -8.07 -31.45
N PRO A 110 -20.48 -7.00 -30.64
CA PRO A 110 -19.42 -6.84 -29.62
C PRO A 110 -19.36 -8.02 -28.64
N SER A 111 -20.48 -8.70 -28.34
CA SER A 111 -20.47 -9.88 -27.45
C SER A 111 -19.74 -11.10 -28.01
N ALA A 112 -19.40 -11.09 -29.30
CA ALA A 112 -18.62 -12.16 -29.94
C ALA A 112 -17.12 -12.09 -29.66
N PHE A 113 -16.68 -11.06 -28.91
CA PHE A 113 -15.28 -10.81 -28.59
C PHE A 113 -15.04 -10.93 -27.10
N ALA A 114 -13.87 -11.44 -26.74
CA ALA A 114 -13.45 -11.54 -25.35
C ALA A 114 -12.95 -10.18 -24.79
N GLY A 115 -12.45 -9.31 -25.66
CA GLY A 115 -11.90 -8.03 -25.22
C GLY A 115 -11.40 -7.15 -26.36
N ILE A 116 -10.54 -6.20 -25.99
CA ILE A 116 -9.94 -5.22 -26.89
C ILE A 116 -8.43 -5.11 -26.62
N SER A 117 -7.66 -4.85 -27.66
CA SER A 117 -6.25 -4.49 -27.55
C SER A 117 -5.95 -3.21 -28.30
N TYR A 118 -4.94 -2.46 -27.84
CA TYR A 118 -4.41 -1.27 -28.50
C TYR A 118 -3.00 -0.98 -28.01
N TRP A 119 -2.19 -0.33 -28.83
CA TRP A 119 -0.92 0.22 -28.39
C TRP A 119 -1.13 1.57 -27.71
N HIS A 120 -0.44 1.80 -26.60
CA HIS A 120 -0.53 3.02 -25.81
C HIS A 120 0.84 3.55 -25.43
N LYS A 121 0.96 4.88 -25.45
CA LYS A 121 2.10 5.62 -24.91
C LYS A 121 1.61 6.96 -24.36
N GLY A 122 2.13 7.37 -23.19
CA GLY A 122 1.76 8.63 -22.54
C GLY A 122 1.12 8.46 -21.17
N VAL A 123 0.28 9.42 -20.81
CA VAL A 123 -0.33 9.50 -19.45
C VAL A 123 -1.31 8.36 -19.17
N ALA A 124 -1.48 8.08 -17.89
CA ALA A 124 -2.50 7.11 -17.42
C ALA A 124 -3.91 7.56 -17.83
N HIS A 125 -4.78 6.58 -18.04
CA HIS A 125 -6.16 6.81 -18.41
C HIS A 125 -7.07 5.68 -17.89
N LYS A 126 -8.38 5.89 -17.93
CA LYS A 126 -9.38 4.82 -17.76
C LYS A 126 -9.89 4.40 -19.12
N PHE A 127 -9.76 3.12 -19.45
CA PHE A 127 -10.53 2.54 -20.56
C PHE A 127 -11.94 2.23 -20.06
N ARG A 128 -12.97 2.60 -20.85
CA ARG A 128 -14.36 2.48 -20.47
C ARG A 128 -15.20 1.89 -21.60
N VAL A 129 -16.18 1.09 -21.22
CA VAL A 129 -17.25 0.63 -22.12
C VAL A 129 -18.57 1.17 -21.61
N GLU A 130 -19.27 1.89 -22.48
CA GLU A 130 -20.59 2.46 -22.21
C GLU A 130 -21.66 1.65 -22.93
N THR A 131 -22.65 1.18 -22.17
CA THR A 131 -23.81 0.43 -22.64
C THR A 131 -25.09 1.19 -22.29
N SER A 132 -26.18 0.92 -22.98
CA SER A 132 -27.46 1.64 -22.81
C SER A 132 -28.13 1.40 -21.45
N GLU A 133 -27.78 0.32 -20.75
CA GLU A 133 -28.35 -0.01 -19.45
C GLU A 133 -27.80 0.86 -18.30
N VAL A 134 -26.63 1.47 -18.48
CA VAL A 134 -26.04 2.37 -17.48
C VAL A 134 -26.53 3.78 -17.77
N ILE A 135 -27.45 4.28 -16.94
CA ILE A 135 -28.12 5.60 -17.11
C ILE A 135 -27.62 6.67 -16.13
N ASP A 136 -26.77 6.29 -15.19
CA ASP A 136 -26.28 7.13 -14.09
C ASP A 136 -24.78 7.43 -14.20
N TYR A 137 -24.17 7.15 -15.34
CA TYR A 137 -22.75 7.38 -15.68
C TYR A 137 -21.73 6.51 -14.94
N ASP A 138 -22.15 5.57 -14.09
CA ASP A 138 -21.26 4.57 -13.46
C ASP A 138 -20.91 3.45 -14.44
N PHE A 139 -20.24 3.82 -15.53
CA PHE A 139 -19.91 2.92 -16.63
C PHE A 139 -18.80 1.93 -16.25
N TYR A 140 -18.76 0.82 -16.97
CA TYR A 140 -17.73 -0.20 -16.83
C TYR A 140 -16.39 0.33 -17.25
N SER A 141 -15.40 0.28 -16.35
CA SER A 141 -14.08 0.83 -16.58
C SER A 141 -12.96 0.00 -15.97
N ILE A 142 -11.73 0.25 -16.44
CA ILE A 142 -10.50 -0.26 -15.89
C ILE A 142 -9.40 0.80 -16.04
N PRO A 143 -8.57 1.06 -15.00
CA PRO A 143 -7.44 1.96 -15.11
C PRO A 143 -6.31 1.34 -15.92
N VAL A 144 -5.66 2.16 -16.75
CA VAL A 144 -4.47 1.82 -17.54
C VAL A 144 -3.33 2.75 -17.11
N ALA A 145 -2.20 2.17 -16.73
CA ALA A 145 -1.04 2.91 -16.26
C ALA A 145 -0.38 3.73 -17.38
N ALA A 146 0.30 4.82 -17.01
CA ALA A 146 1.14 5.59 -17.92
C ALA A 146 2.32 4.74 -18.44
N SER A 147 2.76 5.03 -19.66
CA SER A 147 3.94 4.41 -20.26
C SER A 147 4.73 5.40 -21.11
N ASP A 148 6.04 5.49 -20.91
CA ASP A 148 6.94 6.31 -21.71
C ASP A 148 7.32 5.66 -23.05
N VAL A 149 6.97 4.39 -23.25
CA VAL A 149 7.23 3.61 -24.46
C VAL A 149 5.93 3.01 -24.98
N TRP A 150 5.88 2.69 -26.29
CA TRP A 150 4.74 1.97 -26.83
C TRP A 150 4.56 0.62 -26.11
N THR A 151 3.40 0.44 -25.51
CA THR A 151 3.02 -0.74 -24.71
C THR A 151 1.70 -1.29 -25.22
N LEU A 152 1.65 -2.58 -25.50
CA LEU A 152 0.41 -3.25 -25.87
C LEU A 152 -0.49 -3.39 -24.63
N VAL A 153 -1.65 -2.75 -24.66
CA VAL A 153 -2.71 -2.91 -23.67
C VAL A 153 -3.70 -3.94 -24.19
N THR A 154 -4.02 -4.95 -23.41
CA THR A 154 -5.09 -5.93 -23.72
C THR A 154 -6.05 -5.98 -22.54
N ILE A 155 -7.32 -5.71 -22.81
CA ILE A 155 -8.39 -5.62 -21.81
C ILE A 155 -9.42 -6.71 -22.11
N ASP A 156 -9.58 -7.63 -21.17
CA ASP A 156 -10.68 -8.58 -21.16
C ASP A 156 -11.95 -7.85 -20.67
N PHE A 157 -13.05 -7.98 -21.40
CA PHE A 157 -14.30 -7.35 -21.00
C PHE A 157 -14.85 -7.86 -19.67
N SER A 158 -14.47 -9.07 -19.25
CA SER A 158 -14.81 -9.60 -17.93
C SER A 158 -14.08 -8.90 -16.78
N MET A 159 -13.00 -8.15 -17.07
CA MET A 159 -12.25 -7.36 -16.08
C MET A 159 -12.86 -5.98 -15.81
N LEU A 160 -13.79 -5.54 -16.67
CA LEU A 160 -14.42 -4.24 -16.54
C LEU A 160 -15.41 -4.22 -15.37
N ASN A 161 -15.34 -3.21 -14.54
CA ASN A 161 -16.21 -3.06 -13.39
C ASN A 161 -16.79 -1.65 -13.33
N GLN A 162 -17.99 -1.52 -12.75
CA GLN A 162 -18.54 -0.24 -12.32
C GLN A 162 -17.78 0.23 -11.07
N GLU A 163 -17.59 1.53 -10.88
CA GLU A 163 -16.93 2.08 -9.69
C GLU A 163 -17.78 1.92 -8.42
N GLY A 164 -19.08 1.69 -8.56
CA GLY A 164 -19.99 1.31 -7.47
C GLY A 164 -20.74 2.45 -6.81
N TRP A 165 -20.68 3.67 -7.36
CA TRP A 165 -21.48 4.81 -6.89
C TRP A 165 -22.86 4.92 -7.56
N GLY A 166 -23.06 4.22 -8.67
CA GLY A 166 -24.31 4.12 -9.40
C GLY A 166 -25.08 2.83 -9.13
N LYS A 167 -26.11 2.60 -9.92
CA LYS A 167 -26.88 1.37 -9.86
C LYS A 167 -26.10 0.23 -10.51
N LYS A 168 -25.86 -0.83 -9.75
CA LYS A 168 -25.19 -2.02 -10.27
C LYS A 168 -26.07 -2.70 -11.32
N VAL A 169 -25.54 -2.88 -12.53
CA VAL A 169 -26.13 -3.66 -13.62
C VAL A 169 -25.08 -4.66 -14.14
N ASN A 170 -25.51 -5.64 -14.93
CA ASN A 170 -24.57 -6.54 -15.60
C ASN A 170 -24.17 -5.94 -16.94
N ILE A 171 -22.91 -6.07 -17.33
CA ILE A 171 -22.45 -5.62 -18.63
C ILE A 171 -23.18 -6.39 -19.74
N ASN A 172 -23.77 -5.66 -20.68
CA ASN A 172 -24.42 -6.23 -21.85
C ASN A 172 -23.70 -5.76 -23.11
N LEU A 173 -22.96 -6.65 -23.73
CA LEU A 173 -22.25 -6.40 -24.98
C LEU A 173 -23.03 -6.86 -26.21
N ASP A 174 -24.20 -7.44 -26.03
CA ASP A 174 -25.09 -7.86 -27.16
C ASP A 174 -25.91 -6.68 -27.72
N GLN A 175 -25.23 -5.56 -27.91
CA GLN A 175 -25.78 -4.31 -28.43
C GLN A 175 -24.68 -3.41 -29.03
N SER A 176 -25.05 -2.25 -29.54
CA SER A 176 -24.08 -1.19 -29.84
C SER A 176 -23.47 -0.64 -28.56
N ILE A 177 -22.18 -0.45 -28.54
CA ILE A 177 -21.42 0.06 -27.39
C ILE A 177 -20.60 1.29 -27.78
N LYS A 178 -20.13 2.02 -26.76
CA LYS A 178 -19.09 3.02 -26.94
C LYS A 178 -17.85 2.56 -26.21
N ILE A 179 -16.72 2.75 -26.82
CA ILE A 179 -15.42 2.60 -26.18
C ILE A 179 -14.80 3.97 -25.95
N VAL A 180 -14.26 4.18 -24.76
CA VAL A 180 -13.85 5.49 -24.28
C VAL A 180 -12.48 5.42 -23.60
N TRP A 181 -11.61 6.36 -23.90
CA TRP A 181 -10.37 6.64 -23.19
C TRP A 181 -10.56 7.92 -22.39
N ASN A 182 -10.69 7.79 -21.08
CA ASN A 182 -10.95 8.90 -20.16
C ASN A 182 -9.68 9.27 -19.40
N LEU A 183 -9.18 10.46 -19.66
CA LEU A 183 -8.02 11.03 -18.98
C LEU A 183 -8.51 11.87 -17.81
N ASP A 184 -8.30 11.43 -16.57
CA ASP A 184 -8.82 12.08 -15.36
C ASP A 184 -7.80 12.16 -14.21
N ALA A 185 -6.56 11.71 -14.44
CA ALA A 185 -5.53 11.66 -13.42
C ALA A 185 -4.42 12.71 -13.61
N THR A 186 -3.87 12.83 -14.82
CA THR A 186 -2.68 13.65 -15.07
C THR A 186 -2.75 14.33 -16.44
N SER A 187 -2.40 15.60 -16.49
CA SER A 187 -2.18 16.32 -17.75
C SER A 187 -0.95 15.78 -18.47
N GLY A 188 -0.99 15.70 -19.78
CA GLY A 188 0.17 15.28 -20.58
C GLY A 188 -0.19 14.72 -21.95
N SER A 189 0.79 14.10 -22.59
CA SER A 189 0.66 13.48 -23.90
C SER A 189 -0.05 12.14 -23.77
N PHE A 190 -1.00 11.88 -24.68
CA PHE A 190 -1.73 10.63 -24.80
C PHE A 190 -1.71 10.16 -26.24
N GLN A 191 -1.25 8.96 -26.46
CA GLN A 191 -1.07 8.34 -27.78
C GLN A 191 -1.63 6.94 -27.76
N ILE A 192 -2.42 6.59 -28.79
CA ILE A 192 -2.90 5.23 -29.03
C ILE A 192 -2.82 4.86 -30.50
N ASP A 193 -2.68 3.58 -30.79
CA ASP A 193 -2.59 3.03 -32.13
C ASP A 193 -3.08 1.57 -32.19
N ASP A 194 -3.42 1.10 -33.40
CA ASP A 194 -3.78 -0.27 -33.73
C ASP A 194 -4.80 -0.90 -32.77
N ILE A 195 -6.01 -0.33 -32.73
CA ILE A 195 -7.09 -0.76 -31.84
C ILE A 195 -7.81 -1.94 -32.48
N ARG A 196 -7.93 -3.05 -31.73
CA ARG A 196 -8.53 -4.30 -32.24
C ARG A 196 -9.45 -4.95 -31.25
N PHE A 197 -10.57 -5.52 -31.72
CA PHE A 197 -11.25 -6.56 -30.97
C PHE A 197 -10.45 -7.85 -30.96
N VAL A 198 -10.46 -8.56 -29.83
CA VAL A 198 -9.79 -9.84 -29.61
C VAL A 198 -10.84 -10.90 -29.35
N LYS A 199 -10.92 -11.93 -30.20
CA LYS A 199 -11.91 -13.02 -30.07
C LYS A 199 -11.60 -13.97 -28.93
N GLU A 200 -10.33 -14.18 -28.66
CA GLU A 200 -9.84 -15.04 -27.60
C GLU A 200 -8.66 -14.31 -26.95
N ILE A 201 -8.81 -13.92 -25.71
CA ILE A 201 -7.68 -13.48 -24.93
C ILE A 201 -7.05 -14.76 -24.40
N ARG A 202 -6.10 -15.26 -25.15
CA ARG A 202 -5.15 -16.19 -24.58
C ARG A 202 -4.28 -15.31 -23.68
N TYR A 203 -4.57 -15.33 -22.40
CA TYR A 203 -3.50 -15.08 -21.45
C TYR A 203 -2.43 -16.09 -21.88
N GLU A 204 -1.40 -15.64 -22.60
CA GLU A 204 -0.26 -16.54 -22.84
C GLU A 204 -0.03 -17.15 -21.47
N LYS A 205 -0.23 -18.47 -21.36
CA LYS A 205 0.45 -19.19 -20.29
C LYS A 205 1.85 -18.65 -20.44
N GLN A 206 2.29 -17.81 -19.51
CA GLN A 206 3.68 -17.48 -19.43
C GLN A 206 4.35 -18.81 -19.06
N ASN A 207 4.33 -19.72 -20.04
CA ASN A 207 4.88 -21.07 -19.98
C ASN A 207 6.41 -21.05 -19.85
N ASN A 208 6.97 -19.86 -19.59
CA ASN A 208 8.37 -19.64 -19.32
C ASN A 208 8.65 -19.03 -17.94
N MET A 209 7.66 -18.94 -17.05
CA MET A 209 8.02 -18.77 -15.66
C MET A 209 8.48 -20.14 -15.15
N GLN A 210 9.75 -20.44 -15.34
CA GLN A 210 10.39 -21.58 -14.70
C GLN A 210 10.11 -21.47 -13.21
N ILE A 211 9.74 -22.58 -12.59
CA ILE A 211 9.83 -22.70 -11.14
C ILE A 211 11.32 -22.57 -10.83
N LEU A 212 11.71 -21.41 -10.35
CA LEU A 212 13.11 -21.13 -10.06
C LEU A 212 13.48 -21.79 -8.72
N PRO A 213 14.70 -22.32 -8.59
CA PRO A 213 15.19 -22.73 -7.29
C PRO A 213 15.18 -21.53 -6.34
N ALA A 214 15.00 -21.78 -5.04
CA ALA A 214 15.10 -20.73 -4.05
C ALA A 214 16.45 -20.02 -4.16
N GLU A 215 16.44 -18.71 -4.36
CA GLU A 215 17.66 -17.91 -4.40
C GLU A 215 17.94 -17.36 -3.00
N ILE A 216 19.11 -17.69 -2.47
CA ILE A 216 19.54 -17.21 -1.16
C ILE A 216 20.44 -15.99 -1.38
N PRO A 217 19.99 -14.77 -1.04
CA PRO A 217 20.79 -13.57 -1.20
C PRO A 217 22.09 -13.63 -0.38
N VAL A 218 23.13 -12.96 -0.86
CA VAL A 218 24.38 -12.81 -0.10
C VAL A 218 24.09 -12.11 1.23
N ALA A 219 24.61 -12.68 2.33
CA ALA A 219 24.35 -12.18 3.66
C ALA A 219 24.95 -10.77 3.86
N VAL A 220 24.14 -9.87 4.42
CA VAL A 220 24.60 -8.55 4.88
C VAL A 220 25.14 -8.72 6.31
N ALA A 221 26.41 -8.35 6.53
CA ALA A 221 27.01 -8.42 7.85
C ALA A 221 26.41 -7.37 8.80
N VAL A 222 26.14 -7.77 10.04
CA VAL A 222 25.74 -6.87 11.12
C VAL A 222 27.00 -6.31 11.79
N LYS A 223 27.08 -4.98 11.94
CA LYS A 223 28.26 -4.27 12.46
C LYS A 223 28.52 -4.53 13.96
N GLY A 224 27.46 -4.68 14.75
CA GLY A 224 27.59 -4.91 16.20
C GLY A 224 26.34 -4.55 16.99
N ASN A 225 26.51 -4.44 18.31
CA ASN A 225 25.43 -4.12 19.24
C ASN A 225 25.39 -2.63 19.56
N ILE A 226 24.22 -2.12 19.85
CA ILE A 226 23.96 -0.74 20.28
C ILE A 226 24.22 -0.67 21.78
N SER A 227 24.99 0.33 22.23
CA SER A 227 25.44 0.46 23.63
C SER A 227 24.75 1.61 24.39
N SER A 228 23.65 2.13 23.88
CA SER A 228 22.91 3.23 24.52
C SER A 228 22.12 2.71 25.72
N PRO A 229 22.06 3.43 26.88
CA PRO A 229 21.22 3.05 28.03
C PRO A 229 19.72 2.95 27.65
N LEU A 230 19.26 3.75 26.70
CA LEU A 230 17.91 3.68 26.20
C LEU A 230 17.67 2.39 25.39
N ASN A 231 18.71 1.83 24.77
CA ASN A 231 18.62 0.54 24.13
C ASN A 231 18.41 -0.60 25.14
N ASP A 232 19.08 -0.54 26.28
CA ASP A 232 18.87 -1.54 27.35
C ASP A 232 17.45 -1.46 27.92
N LEU A 233 16.92 -0.24 28.05
CA LEU A 233 15.53 -0.02 28.45
C LEU A 233 14.55 -0.56 27.40
N SER A 234 14.79 -0.29 26.12
CA SER A 234 13.98 -0.83 25.01
C SER A 234 13.98 -2.37 25.02
N LYS A 235 15.14 -2.99 25.16
CA LYS A 235 15.25 -4.46 25.24
C LYS A 235 14.51 -5.04 26.43
N LYS A 236 14.59 -4.39 27.58
CA LYS A 236 13.95 -4.85 28.80
C LYS A 236 12.43 -4.83 28.71
N TYR A 237 11.86 -3.83 28.05
CA TYR A 237 10.44 -3.53 28.15
C TYR A 237 9.65 -3.64 26.84
N LEU A 238 10.29 -3.55 25.68
CA LEU A 238 9.58 -3.55 24.39
C LEU A 238 9.75 -4.84 23.58
N THR A 239 10.57 -5.78 24.08
CA THR A 239 10.72 -7.09 23.43
C THR A 239 9.48 -7.94 23.68
N LYS A 240 9.05 -8.73 22.66
CA LYS A 240 7.94 -9.67 22.76
C LYS A 240 6.61 -8.99 23.12
N GLY A 241 6.29 -7.90 22.43
CA GLY A 241 5.02 -7.19 22.64
C GLY A 241 3.95 -7.51 21.59
N MET A 242 2.76 -6.98 21.80
CA MET A 242 1.67 -7.03 20.82
C MET A 242 0.89 -5.71 20.76
N ASN A 243 0.18 -5.52 19.66
CA ASN A 243 -0.74 -4.43 19.43
C ASN A 243 -2.17 -4.80 19.83
N LEU A 244 -2.92 -3.86 20.43
CA LEU A 244 -4.35 -3.99 20.68
C LEU A 244 -5.14 -3.49 19.46
N ALA A 245 -4.96 -4.15 18.33
CA ALA A 245 -5.40 -3.69 17.03
C ALA A 245 -6.92 -3.78 16.80
N SER A 246 -7.42 -2.97 15.84
CA SER A 246 -8.83 -2.93 15.41
C SER A 246 -9.78 -2.59 16.54
N TRP A 247 -9.45 -1.59 17.33
CA TRP A 247 -10.25 -1.15 18.46
C TRP A 247 -10.31 0.38 18.60
N ALA A 248 -9.42 0.98 19.38
CA ALA A 248 -9.47 2.40 19.71
C ALA A 248 -8.87 3.34 18.66
N GLU A 249 -8.10 2.78 17.73
CA GLU A 249 -7.63 3.46 16.52
C GLU A 249 -8.68 3.46 15.40
N ALA A 250 -9.53 2.43 15.37
CA ALA A 250 -10.53 2.28 14.32
C ALA A 250 -11.85 2.99 14.66
N ASN A 251 -12.16 3.14 15.95
CA ASN A 251 -13.43 3.70 16.40
C ASN A 251 -13.27 4.47 17.72
N LYS A 252 -13.99 5.57 17.85
CA LYS A 252 -14.13 6.26 19.14
C LYS A 252 -14.86 5.37 20.15
N ILE A 253 -14.21 5.06 21.26
CA ILE A 253 -14.81 4.28 22.35
C ILE A 253 -15.64 5.22 23.22
N THR A 254 -16.90 4.89 23.40
CA THR A 254 -17.86 5.71 24.16
C THR A 254 -18.36 5.06 25.44
N SER A 255 -18.32 3.71 25.53
CA SER A 255 -18.71 3.00 26.76
C SER A 255 -17.68 3.23 27.86
N THR A 256 -18.14 3.71 29.00
CA THR A 256 -17.34 3.85 30.23
C THR A 256 -17.22 2.56 31.03
N ASN A 257 -17.93 1.50 30.61
CA ASN A 257 -17.86 0.19 31.26
C ASN A 257 -16.78 -0.68 30.58
N PRO A 258 -15.67 -0.98 31.25
CA PRO A 258 -14.60 -1.79 30.66
C PRO A 258 -15.02 -3.20 30.21
N LYS A 259 -16.16 -3.73 30.71
CA LYS A 259 -16.67 -5.02 30.27
C LYS A 259 -17.16 -5.02 28.82
N ASP A 260 -17.50 -3.86 28.30
CA ASP A 260 -17.96 -3.69 26.92
C ASP A 260 -16.80 -3.46 25.95
N TRP A 261 -15.57 -3.36 26.44
CA TRP A 261 -14.38 -3.10 25.63
C TRP A 261 -13.87 -4.37 24.98
N LYS A 262 -13.43 -4.25 23.74
CA LYS A 262 -12.77 -5.36 23.02
C LYS A 262 -11.57 -5.91 23.80
N TYR A 263 -10.76 -5.00 24.36
CA TYR A 263 -9.66 -5.34 25.24
C TYR A 263 -9.92 -4.77 26.64
N ASN A 264 -9.99 -5.66 27.61
CA ASN A 264 -10.25 -5.34 29.01
C ASN A 264 -9.16 -5.94 29.91
N GLU A 265 -9.30 -5.78 31.22
CA GLU A 265 -8.31 -6.26 32.18
C GLU A 265 -8.02 -7.77 32.06
N ALA A 266 -9.06 -8.58 31.79
CA ALA A 266 -8.89 -10.03 31.61
C ALA A 266 -8.04 -10.35 30.39
N THR A 267 -8.22 -9.60 29.31
CA THR A 267 -7.39 -9.74 28.10
C THR A 267 -5.94 -9.38 28.39
N ILE A 268 -5.68 -8.24 29.05
CA ILE A 268 -4.31 -7.82 29.40
C ILE A 268 -3.63 -8.85 30.31
N LYS A 269 -4.36 -9.38 31.30
CA LYS A 269 -3.87 -10.49 32.15
C LYS A 269 -3.52 -11.75 31.32
N LEU A 270 -4.38 -12.09 30.36
CA LEU A 270 -4.17 -13.24 29.49
C LEU A 270 -2.88 -13.07 28.67
N GLN A 271 -2.64 -11.88 28.13
CA GLN A 271 -1.42 -11.59 27.36
C GLN A 271 -0.14 -11.77 28.20
N ALA A 272 -0.13 -11.25 29.42
CA ALA A 272 0.97 -11.44 30.35
C ALA A 272 1.20 -12.95 30.66
N ASN A 273 0.13 -13.70 30.88
CA ASN A 273 0.21 -15.15 31.14
C ASN A 273 0.72 -15.94 29.93
N GLN A 274 0.54 -15.44 28.73
CA GLN A 274 1.07 -16.03 27.49
C GLN A 274 2.53 -15.69 27.21
N GLY A 275 3.18 -14.92 28.08
CA GLY A 275 4.62 -14.62 28.00
C GLY A 275 4.95 -13.37 27.20
N LEU A 276 3.97 -12.53 26.84
CA LEU A 276 4.22 -11.22 26.29
C LEU A 276 4.74 -10.26 27.38
N LEU A 277 5.57 -9.28 27.00
CA LEU A 277 6.23 -8.34 27.89
C LEU A 277 5.72 -6.92 27.72
N GLY A 278 5.03 -6.63 26.63
CA GLY A 278 4.57 -5.27 26.36
C GLY A 278 3.29 -5.21 25.50
N ILE A 279 2.57 -4.12 25.71
CA ILE A 279 1.37 -3.75 24.96
C ILE A 279 1.63 -2.44 24.22
N ARG A 280 1.42 -2.44 22.91
CA ARG A 280 1.21 -1.22 22.14
C ARG A 280 -0.28 -0.96 22.05
N PHE A 281 -0.70 0.22 22.47
CA PHE A 281 -2.10 0.63 22.47
C PHE A 281 -2.33 1.67 21.39
N PRO A 282 -2.69 1.25 20.17
CA PRO A 282 -3.14 2.15 19.10
C PRO A 282 -4.44 2.83 19.52
N ILE A 283 -4.45 4.15 19.49
CA ILE A 283 -5.62 4.96 19.81
C ILE A 283 -5.60 6.25 19.01
N ASP A 284 -6.71 6.59 18.40
CA ASP A 284 -6.88 7.89 17.77
C ASP A 284 -7.16 8.95 18.84
N LEU A 285 -6.10 9.59 19.33
CA LEU A 285 -6.15 10.55 20.43
C LEU A 285 -7.02 11.76 20.12
N ASP A 286 -7.05 12.21 18.88
CA ASP A 286 -7.74 13.43 18.53
C ASP A 286 -9.26 13.26 18.39
N LEU A 287 -9.77 12.03 18.27
CA LEU A 287 -11.20 11.75 18.37
C LEU A 287 -11.81 12.15 19.73
N TYR A 288 -10.97 12.31 20.76
CA TYR A 288 -11.37 12.71 22.10
C TYR A 288 -11.07 14.19 22.39
N VAL A 289 -10.67 14.96 21.40
CA VAL A 289 -10.49 16.41 21.53
C VAL A 289 -11.85 17.09 21.42
N VAL A 290 -12.21 17.88 22.44
CA VAL A 290 -13.44 18.68 22.45
C VAL A 290 -13.33 19.74 21.35
N ASP A 291 -14.33 19.79 20.48
CA ASP A 291 -14.36 20.71 19.34
C ASP A 291 -13.17 20.50 18.38
N ARG A 292 -12.92 19.21 18.08
CA ARG A 292 -11.76 18.67 17.34
C ARG A 292 -11.41 19.48 16.10
N LEU A 293 -12.38 19.73 15.20
CA LEU A 293 -12.12 20.40 13.93
C LEU A 293 -11.61 21.84 14.12
N ASN A 294 -12.18 22.59 15.06
CA ASN A 294 -11.71 23.93 15.36
C ASN A 294 -10.34 23.94 16.05
N VAL A 295 -10.01 22.91 16.82
CA VAL A 295 -8.67 22.75 17.39
C VAL A 295 -7.66 22.44 16.31
N LEU A 296 -7.90 21.42 15.46
CA LEU A 296 -6.97 21.00 14.41
C LEU A 296 -6.76 22.08 13.34
N SER A 297 -7.78 22.87 13.02
CA SER A 297 -7.66 24.03 12.11
C SER A 297 -7.04 25.27 12.76
N GLY A 298 -6.79 25.24 14.07
CA GLY A 298 -6.26 26.37 14.85
C GLY A 298 -7.24 27.49 15.10
N ALA A 299 -8.53 27.29 14.81
CA ALA A 299 -9.58 28.24 15.17
C ALA A 299 -9.79 28.30 16.70
N LYS A 300 -9.56 27.19 17.40
CA LYS A 300 -9.51 27.08 18.85
C LYS A 300 -8.11 26.64 19.28
N LYS A 301 -7.44 27.45 20.10
CA LYS A 301 -6.05 27.16 20.55
C LYS A 301 -5.96 26.20 21.71
N LYS A 302 -6.99 26.14 22.57
CA LYS A 302 -6.99 25.32 23.77
C LYS A 302 -7.36 23.88 23.41
N VAL A 303 -6.49 22.95 23.68
CA VAL A 303 -6.79 21.51 23.59
C VAL A 303 -7.44 21.09 24.91
N GLU A 304 -8.68 20.66 24.83
CA GLU A 304 -9.45 20.07 25.94
C GLU A 304 -9.79 18.64 25.58
N ILE A 305 -9.58 17.72 26.51
CA ILE A 305 -9.78 16.28 26.31
C ILE A 305 -11.06 15.82 26.99
N GLU A 306 -11.83 15.02 26.28
CA GLU A 306 -12.99 14.33 26.86
C GLU A 306 -12.53 13.34 27.94
N PRO A 307 -13.27 13.24 29.08
CA PRO A 307 -12.89 12.35 30.20
C PRO A 307 -12.69 10.88 29.77
N MET A 308 -13.33 10.45 28.70
CA MET A 308 -13.24 9.09 28.20
C MET A 308 -11.82 8.71 27.78
N LEU A 309 -11.05 9.62 27.17
CA LEU A 309 -9.65 9.36 26.83
C LEU A 309 -8.85 9.01 28.09
N TYR A 310 -8.99 9.81 29.14
CA TYR A 310 -8.27 9.52 30.39
C TYR A 310 -8.70 8.18 31.00
N THR A 311 -9.98 7.84 30.92
CA THR A 311 -10.48 6.54 31.39
C THR A 311 -9.81 5.38 30.65
N LEU A 312 -9.64 5.47 29.33
CA LEU A 312 -8.95 4.46 28.51
C LEU A 312 -7.46 4.38 28.84
N LEU A 313 -6.78 5.52 28.84
CA LEU A 313 -5.35 5.60 29.08
C LEU A 313 -4.98 5.12 30.50
N ASP A 314 -5.75 5.52 31.51
CA ASP A 314 -5.53 5.13 32.90
C ASP A 314 -5.81 3.63 33.11
N SER A 315 -6.87 3.10 32.48
CA SER A 315 -7.17 1.68 32.55
C SER A 315 -6.02 0.85 31.98
N MET A 316 -5.53 1.19 30.78
CA MET A 316 -4.39 0.51 30.16
C MET A 316 -3.12 0.64 31.03
N ASN A 317 -2.85 1.82 31.55
CA ASN A 317 -1.71 2.05 32.44
C ASN A 317 -1.79 1.22 33.72
N ILE A 318 -2.92 1.18 34.38
CA ILE A 318 -3.16 0.42 35.60
C ILE A 318 -3.03 -1.09 35.36
N TRP A 319 -3.66 -1.60 34.31
CA TRP A 319 -3.67 -3.03 34.03
C TRP A 319 -2.30 -3.54 33.56
N THR A 320 -1.63 -2.83 32.64
CA THR A 320 -0.29 -3.21 32.19
C THR A 320 0.70 -3.19 33.36
N LYS A 321 0.67 -2.16 34.21
CA LYS A 321 1.50 -2.07 35.43
C LYS A 321 1.22 -3.23 36.40
N ARG A 322 -0.07 -3.58 36.61
CA ARG A 322 -0.48 -4.67 37.51
C ARG A 322 0.05 -6.02 37.07
N TYR A 323 0.12 -6.26 35.77
CA TYR A 323 0.54 -7.55 35.23
C TYR A 323 1.99 -7.55 34.70
N GLY A 324 2.76 -6.49 35.00
CA GLY A 324 4.17 -6.41 34.65
C GLY A 324 4.45 -6.25 33.16
N LEU A 325 3.52 -5.67 32.41
CA LEU A 325 3.68 -5.37 30.99
C LEU A 325 4.09 -3.91 30.79
N SER A 326 4.93 -3.61 29.82
CA SER A 326 5.13 -2.25 29.35
C SER A 326 3.90 -1.73 28.61
N LEU A 327 3.80 -0.40 28.49
CA LEU A 327 2.73 0.25 27.73
C LEU A 327 3.34 1.27 26.75
N THR A 328 3.01 1.12 25.47
CA THR A 328 3.20 2.17 24.47
C THR A 328 1.85 2.78 24.15
N ILE A 329 1.71 4.08 24.34
CA ILE A 329 0.55 4.86 23.86
C ILE A 329 0.93 5.34 22.47
N ASP A 330 0.23 4.84 21.47
CA ASP A 330 0.44 5.14 20.07
C ASP A 330 -0.69 6.01 19.53
N TYR A 331 -0.36 7.21 19.07
CA TYR A 331 -1.34 8.05 18.39
C TYR A 331 -1.56 7.53 16.97
N HIS A 332 -2.71 6.93 16.74
CA HIS A 332 -3.03 6.16 15.55
C HIS A 332 -4.30 6.66 14.87
N ALA A 333 -4.15 7.57 13.92
CA ALA A 333 -5.27 8.20 13.22
C ALA A 333 -5.45 7.64 11.81
N TYR A 334 -6.67 7.24 11.46
CA TYR A 334 -7.03 6.73 10.14
C TYR A 334 -7.79 7.73 9.27
N ASP A 335 -8.21 8.87 9.80
CA ASP A 335 -9.19 9.75 9.15
C ASP A 335 -8.61 10.82 8.23
N GLY A 336 -7.32 10.75 7.92
CA GLY A 336 -6.65 11.71 7.04
C GLY A 336 -6.21 13.01 7.72
N SER A 337 -6.27 13.11 9.06
CA SER A 337 -5.79 14.29 9.80
C SER A 337 -4.32 14.58 9.51
N TYR A 338 -3.51 13.54 9.34
CA TYR A 338 -2.10 13.61 8.97
C TYR A 338 -1.86 13.46 7.47
N ASN A 339 -2.39 14.36 6.67
CA ASN A 339 -2.07 14.42 5.24
C ASN A 339 -0.92 15.40 4.95
N ARG A 340 -0.46 15.43 3.70
CA ARG A 340 0.63 16.31 3.25
C ARG A 340 0.36 17.78 3.55
N ASP A 341 -0.87 18.23 3.34
CA ASP A 341 -1.21 19.65 3.49
C ASP A 341 -1.35 20.02 4.97
N SER A 342 -1.98 19.17 5.79
CA SER A 342 -2.06 19.39 7.23
C SER A 342 -0.66 19.37 7.90
N SER A 343 0.25 18.51 7.45
CA SER A 343 1.63 18.48 7.96
C SER A 343 2.40 19.78 7.70
N LYS A 344 2.01 20.57 6.70
CA LYS A 344 2.58 21.89 6.38
C LYS A 344 1.94 23.04 7.15
N ASP A 345 0.71 22.88 7.62
CA ASP A 345 -0.01 23.93 8.36
C ASP A 345 0.58 24.14 9.76
N PRO A 346 1.15 25.32 10.08
CA PRO A 346 1.67 25.63 11.39
C PRO A 346 0.62 25.49 12.52
N LYS A 347 -0.66 25.74 12.21
CA LYS A 347 -1.75 25.65 13.19
C LYS A 347 -2.03 24.19 13.54
N PHE A 348 -2.08 23.32 12.54
CA PHE A 348 -2.19 21.88 12.75
C PHE A 348 -1.01 21.35 13.58
N ARG A 349 0.22 21.73 13.22
CA ARG A 349 1.44 21.36 13.98
C ARG A 349 1.35 21.79 15.45
N GLU A 350 0.88 23.02 15.71
CA GLU A 350 0.68 23.52 17.07
C GLU A 350 -0.38 22.73 17.83
N ALA A 351 -1.51 22.39 17.16
CA ALA A 351 -2.61 21.66 17.75
C ALA A 351 -2.19 20.25 18.19
N VAL A 352 -1.57 19.45 17.31
CA VAL A 352 -1.14 18.08 17.65
C VAL A 352 0.03 18.07 18.65
N SER A 353 0.93 19.05 18.56
CA SER A 353 1.99 19.21 19.58
C SER A 353 1.41 19.57 20.95
N SER A 354 0.32 20.36 20.99
CA SER A 354 -0.40 20.69 22.23
C SER A 354 -1.19 19.50 22.77
N LEU A 355 -1.75 18.65 21.89
CA LEU A 355 -2.41 17.41 22.28
C LEU A 355 -1.43 16.50 23.04
N TRP A 356 -0.24 16.25 22.46
CA TRP A 356 0.80 15.48 23.14
C TRP A 356 1.25 16.09 24.47
N ARG A 357 1.31 17.41 24.57
CA ARG A 357 1.61 18.07 25.85
C ARG A 357 0.55 17.80 26.90
N VAL A 358 -0.74 17.79 26.53
CA VAL A 358 -1.83 17.47 27.46
C VAL A 358 -1.75 16.02 27.93
N VAL A 359 -1.50 15.08 27.02
CA VAL A 359 -1.28 13.66 27.36
C VAL A 359 -0.05 13.49 28.26
N ALA A 360 1.06 14.13 27.92
CA ALA A 360 2.26 14.09 28.75
C ALA A 360 2.05 14.69 30.14
N GLN A 361 1.28 15.78 30.25
CA GLN A 361 0.93 16.41 31.53
C GLN A 361 0.09 15.47 32.41
N HIS A 362 -0.78 14.67 31.83
CA HIS A 362 -1.57 13.67 32.55
C HIS A 362 -0.66 12.62 33.20
N PHE A 363 0.37 12.15 32.47
CA PHE A 363 1.29 11.12 32.94
C PHE A 363 2.56 11.65 33.63
N VAL A 364 2.74 12.95 33.83
CA VAL A 364 4.00 13.50 34.37
C VAL A 364 4.35 12.97 35.76
N LYS A 365 3.36 12.57 36.56
CA LYS A 365 3.56 11.98 37.90
C LYS A 365 3.73 10.47 37.87
N GLU A 366 3.44 9.80 36.75
CA GLU A 366 3.67 8.37 36.58
C GLU A 366 5.16 8.12 36.30
N LYS A 367 5.85 7.54 37.30
CA LYS A 367 7.31 7.36 37.27
C LYS A 367 7.76 6.02 36.72
N ARG A 368 6.84 5.22 36.11
CA ARG A 368 7.23 3.97 35.48
C ARG A 368 8.11 4.21 34.25
N GLU A 369 9.22 3.46 34.17
CA GLU A 369 10.18 3.53 33.04
C GLU A 369 9.66 2.86 31.78
N ASP A 370 8.68 1.97 31.92
CA ASP A 370 8.09 1.12 30.89
C ASP A 370 6.80 1.68 30.29
N LEU A 371 6.62 3.01 30.34
CA LEU A 371 5.58 3.77 29.63
C LEU A 371 6.22 4.61 28.54
N PHE A 372 5.79 4.38 27.30
CA PHE A 372 6.33 4.98 26.09
C PHE A 372 5.25 5.80 25.38
N PHE A 373 5.66 6.88 24.70
CA PHE A 373 4.78 7.66 23.82
C PHE A 373 5.26 7.51 22.38
N GLU A 374 4.40 7.09 21.51
CA GLU A 374 4.65 6.98 20.08
C GLU A 374 3.94 8.12 19.37
N LEU A 375 4.70 8.96 18.68
CA LEU A 375 4.25 10.28 18.21
C LEU A 375 3.07 10.22 17.26
N THR A 376 3.13 9.33 16.28
CA THR A 376 2.01 8.96 15.42
C THR A 376 2.35 7.70 14.65
N ASN A 377 1.37 6.86 14.41
CA ASN A 377 1.50 5.71 13.54
C ASN A 377 1.56 6.16 12.08
N GLU A 378 2.46 5.57 11.30
CA GLU A 378 2.50 5.64 9.84
C GLU A 378 1.97 6.96 9.25
N PRO A 379 2.71 8.06 9.36
CA PRO A 379 2.20 9.42 9.09
C PRO A 379 1.70 9.67 7.65
N CYS A 380 1.54 8.65 6.86
CA CYS A 380 0.96 8.73 5.51
C CYS A 380 -0.23 7.78 5.31
N LEU A 381 -0.71 7.12 6.37
CA LEU A 381 -1.72 6.06 6.27
C LEU A 381 -3.00 6.47 5.56
N SER A 382 -3.43 7.71 5.73
CA SER A 382 -4.71 8.21 5.19
C SER A 382 -4.57 8.95 3.87
N LEU A 383 -3.40 8.94 3.24
CA LEU A 383 -3.18 9.64 1.97
C LEU A 383 -3.65 8.79 0.78
N PRO A 384 -4.11 9.42 -0.30
CA PRO A 384 -4.31 8.74 -1.56
C PRO A 384 -3.05 8.00 -2.02
N GLU A 385 -3.21 6.95 -2.80
CA GLU A 385 -2.09 6.17 -3.32
C GLU A 385 -1.09 7.07 -4.07
N GLY A 386 0.19 6.95 -3.72
CA GLY A 386 1.28 7.74 -4.30
C GLY A 386 1.51 9.12 -3.66
N GLU A 387 0.67 9.55 -2.72
CA GLU A 387 0.92 10.75 -1.93
C GLU A 387 1.55 10.40 -0.58
N TYR A 388 2.54 11.19 -0.18
CA TYR A 388 3.23 11.01 1.10
C TYR A 388 3.49 12.35 1.76
N ILE A 389 3.48 12.35 3.09
CA ILE A 389 3.99 13.48 3.86
C ILE A 389 5.45 13.73 3.48
N ASP A 390 5.80 14.99 3.22
CA ASP A 390 7.17 15.37 2.95
C ASP A 390 8.06 15.07 4.17
N GLN A 391 9.24 14.48 3.93
CA GLN A 391 10.16 14.07 4.97
C GLN A 391 10.58 15.23 5.90
N ALA A 392 10.83 16.41 5.33
CA ALA A 392 11.23 17.58 6.12
C ALA A 392 10.06 18.09 6.98
N ASP A 393 8.85 18.09 6.44
CA ASP A 393 7.63 18.48 7.15
C ASP A 393 7.31 17.51 8.29
N TRP A 394 7.48 16.20 8.05
CA TRP A 394 7.31 15.18 9.08
C TRP A 394 8.35 15.32 10.20
N THR A 395 9.63 15.45 9.84
CA THR A 395 10.71 15.65 10.82
C THR A 395 10.48 16.88 11.68
N LEU A 396 10.03 17.98 11.07
CA LEU A 396 9.72 19.21 11.80
C LEU A 396 8.53 19.01 12.77
N LEU A 397 7.45 18.40 12.31
CA LEU A 397 6.27 18.12 13.14
C LEU A 397 6.62 17.20 14.30
N ALA A 398 7.37 16.11 14.04
CA ALA A 398 7.83 15.19 15.09
C ALA A 398 8.68 15.91 16.15
N GLN A 399 9.63 16.75 15.73
CA GLN A 399 10.43 17.53 16.67
C GLN A 399 9.58 18.51 17.49
N MET A 400 8.57 19.15 16.90
CA MET A 400 7.64 20.04 17.62
C MET A 400 6.82 19.27 18.67
N MET A 401 6.36 18.06 18.35
CA MET A 401 5.67 17.19 19.33
C MET A 401 6.59 16.81 20.46
N ILE A 402 7.83 16.38 20.18
CA ILE A 402 8.86 16.07 21.18
C ILE A 402 9.11 17.28 22.08
N ASP A 403 9.39 18.43 21.51
CA ASP A 403 9.67 19.66 22.25
C ASP A 403 8.50 20.04 23.17
N SER A 404 7.26 19.77 22.72
CA SER A 404 6.06 20.03 23.49
C SER A 404 5.90 19.06 24.66
N ILE A 405 6.18 17.78 24.48
CA ILE A 405 6.28 16.77 25.55
C ILE A 405 7.38 17.16 26.54
N ARG A 406 8.56 17.57 26.07
CA ARG A 406 9.71 17.93 26.91
C ARG A 406 9.49 19.16 27.79
N LYS A 407 8.50 19.99 27.47
CA LYS A 407 8.08 21.09 28.37
C LYS A 407 7.55 20.58 29.71
N VAL A 408 7.00 19.36 29.74
CA VAL A 408 6.35 18.78 30.93
C VAL A 408 7.02 17.48 31.40
N ASP A 409 7.46 16.61 30.51
CA ASP A 409 8.14 15.34 30.83
C ASP A 409 9.51 15.27 30.12
N LYS A 410 10.58 15.44 30.91
CA LYS A 410 11.96 15.51 30.39
C LYS A 410 12.54 14.15 30.03
N THR A 411 11.96 13.07 30.54
CA THR A 411 12.58 11.74 30.55
C THR A 411 11.71 10.65 29.96
N ARG A 412 10.50 10.96 29.49
CA ARG A 412 9.63 9.98 28.84
C ARG A 412 10.28 9.46 27.56
N PRO A 413 10.50 8.13 27.43
CA PRO A 413 10.98 7.60 26.17
C PRO A 413 9.91 7.80 25.08
N ILE A 414 10.38 8.25 23.92
CA ILE A 414 9.51 8.55 22.77
C ILE A 414 9.84 7.58 21.65
N ILE A 415 8.83 7.04 20.98
CA ILE A 415 8.99 6.20 19.80
C ILE A 415 8.69 7.06 18.57
N PHE A 416 9.57 6.95 17.58
CA PHE A 416 9.48 7.66 16.31
C PHE A 416 9.75 6.70 15.15
N GLY A 417 8.84 6.66 14.19
CA GLY A 417 9.05 6.04 12.89
C GLY A 417 9.01 7.07 11.76
N ASP A 418 9.55 6.68 10.62
CA ASP A 418 9.67 7.56 9.47
C ASP A 418 8.43 7.52 8.56
N THR A 419 8.42 8.33 7.51
CA THR A 419 7.34 8.40 6.50
C THR A 419 7.17 7.08 5.75
N LYS A 420 6.17 7.02 4.87
CA LYS A 420 5.85 5.87 4.02
C LYS A 420 5.66 4.58 4.83
N TRP A 421 4.66 4.61 5.72
CA TRP A 421 4.25 3.48 6.56
C TRP A 421 5.38 2.97 7.46
N TYR A 422 6.11 3.86 8.12
CA TYR A 422 7.27 3.52 8.97
C TYR A 422 8.29 2.66 8.21
N SER A 423 8.52 3.04 6.94
CA SER A 423 9.44 2.31 6.07
C SER A 423 10.86 2.30 6.64
N LEU A 424 11.42 1.10 6.80
CA LEU A 424 12.82 0.95 7.15
C LEU A 424 13.76 1.57 6.10
N ASP A 425 13.35 1.58 4.81
CA ASP A 425 14.14 2.17 3.72
C ASP A 425 14.14 3.71 3.76
N GLU A 426 13.09 4.33 4.30
CA GLU A 426 13.10 5.78 4.53
C GLU A 426 13.91 6.12 5.80
N LEU A 427 13.73 5.37 6.89
CA LEU A 427 14.46 5.58 8.13
C LEU A 427 15.98 5.60 7.93
N ILE A 428 16.53 4.64 7.17
CA ILE A 428 17.98 4.55 6.98
C ILE A 428 18.59 5.66 6.11
N LYS A 429 17.79 6.44 5.40
CA LYS A 429 18.24 7.61 4.61
C LYS A 429 18.45 8.85 5.48
N ASN A 430 17.86 8.88 6.67
CA ASN A 430 17.77 10.05 7.50
C ASN A 430 18.70 9.96 8.72
N LYS A 431 19.01 11.12 9.30
CA LYS A 431 19.72 11.19 10.57
C LYS A 431 18.74 11.14 11.73
N PRO A 432 19.17 10.67 12.91
CA PRO A 432 18.36 10.76 14.12
C PRO A 432 17.90 12.19 14.44
N LEU A 433 16.77 12.29 15.12
CA LEU A 433 16.25 13.54 15.67
C LEU A 433 17.21 14.12 16.72
N LYS A 434 17.00 15.39 17.08
CA LYS A 434 17.87 16.08 18.04
C LYS A 434 17.75 15.56 19.47
N ASP A 435 16.55 15.05 19.85
CA ASP A 435 16.32 14.49 21.18
C ASP A 435 16.99 13.12 21.29
N THR A 436 17.76 12.91 22.36
CA THR A 436 18.53 11.68 22.58
C THR A 436 17.72 10.58 23.29
N TYR A 437 16.49 10.87 23.69
CA TYR A 437 15.63 9.93 24.39
C TYR A 437 14.51 9.41 23.48
N VAL A 438 14.91 9.07 22.23
CA VAL A 438 14.04 8.57 21.16
C VAL A 438 14.44 7.17 20.77
N ILE A 439 13.48 6.28 20.70
CA ILE A 439 13.56 4.92 20.18
C ILE A 439 13.06 4.96 18.74
N TYR A 440 13.84 4.45 17.79
CA TYR A 440 13.48 4.47 16.38
C TYR A 440 12.71 3.22 16.00
N SER A 441 11.60 3.42 15.33
CA SER A 441 10.69 2.36 14.94
C SER A 441 10.61 2.21 13.43
N PHE A 442 10.35 0.98 13.01
CA PHE A 442 9.98 0.64 11.64
C PHE A 442 8.92 -0.46 11.64
N HIS A 443 8.16 -0.56 10.55
CA HIS A 443 7.24 -1.67 10.29
C HIS A 443 7.86 -2.64 9.28
N MET A 444 7.58 -3.93 9.43
CA MET A 444 8.17 -4.98 8.61
C MET A 444 7.16 -6.06 8.30
N TYR A 445 6.63 -6.04 7.09
CA TYR A 445 5.69 -7.04 6.62
C TYR A 445 6.24 -7.89 5.47
N ASP A 446 7.57 -7.82 5.24
CA ASP A 446 8.21 -8.65 4.21
C ASP A 446 8.27 -10.14 4.60
N PRO A 447 8.04 -11.05 3.65
CA PRO A 447 7.62 -10.81 2.26
C PRO A 447 6.13 -10.43 2.21
N PHE A 448 5.81 -9.28 1.62
CA PHE A 448 4.50 -8.64 1.71
C PHE A 448 3.36 -9.52 1.15
N VAL A 449 3.60 -10.25 0.07
CA VAL A 449 2.60 -11.16 -0.49
C VAL A 449 2.26 -12.34 0.43
N PHE A 450 3.20 -12.75 1.30
CA PHE A 450 2.93 -13.76 2.32
C PHE A 450 2.14 -13.17 3.49
N SER A 451 2.61 -12.06 4.03
CA SER A 451 2.02 -11.46 5.23
C SER A 451 0.61 -10.92 5.01
N HIS A 452 0.32 -10.43 3.80
CA HIS A 452 -0.95 -9.79 3.43
C HIS A 452 -1.85 -10.64 2.52
N GLN A 453 -1.53 -11.94 2.31
CA GLN A 453 -2.48 -12.81 1.62
C GLN A 453 -3.82 -12.83 2.39
N GLY A 454 -4.92 -12.52 1.70
CA GLY A 454 -6.25 -12.35 2.31
C GLY A 454 -6.59 -10.92 2.76
N ALA A 455 -5.68 -9.94 2.60
CA ALA A 455 -5.91 -8.56 2.98
C ALA A 455 -6.74 -7.81 1.93
N SER A 456 -8.00 -7.55 2.21
CA SER A 456 -8.89 -6.83 1.28
C SER A 456 -8.47 -5.38 1.05
N TRP A 457 -7.90 -4.72 2.06
CA TRP A 457 -7.43 -3.33 1.99
C TRP A 457 -6.19 -3.11 1.12
N THR A 458 -5.50 -4.18 0.73
CA THR A 458 -4.37 -4.15 -0.21
C THR A 458 -4.70 -4.76 -1.58
N ASN A 459 -5.99 -4.99 -1.86
CA ASN A 459 -6.46 -5.71 -3.04
C ASN A 459 -5.93 -7.15 -3.16
N MET A 460 -5.57 -7.77 -2.04
CA MET A 460 -5.12 -9.16 -1.95
C MET A 460 -6.11 -10.07 -1.22
N GLY A 461 -7.38 -9.63 -1.10
CA GLY A 461 -8.43 -10.34 -0.34
C GLY A 461 -8.70 -11.77 -0.78
N THR A 462 -8.42 -12.11 -2.03
CA THR A 462 -8.57 -13.46 -2.59
C THR A 462 -7.31 -14.32 -2.47
N MET A 463 -6.17 -13.72 -2.14
CA MET A 463 -4.90 -14.45 -2.06
C MET A 463 -4.87 -15.43 -0.90
N LYS A 464 -4.29 -16.60 -1.14
CA LYS A 464 -4.20 -17.70 -0.16
C LYS A 464 -3.11 -18.70 -0.52
N ASN A 465 -2.70 -19.49 0.49
CA ASN A 465 -1.80 -20.63 0.34
C ASN A 465 -0.41 -20.30 -0.26
N VAL A 466 0.02 -19.03 -0.22
CA VAL A 466 1.40 -18.68 -0.54
C VAL A 466 2.31 -19.36 0.48
N PRO A 467 3.25 -20.21 0.06
CA PRO A 467 4.08 -20.96 1.01
C PRO A 467 5.16 -20.09 1.64
N PHE A 468 5.48 -20.34 2.90
CA PHE A 468 6.68 -19.78 3.53
C PHE A 468 7.45 -20.87 4.31
N PRO A 469 8.79 -20.98 4.12
CA PRO A 469 9.56 -20.28 3.10
C PRO A 469 9.14 -20.67 1.68
N TYR A 470 9.60 -19.91 0.66
CA TYR A 470 9.43 -20.31 -0.73
C TYR A 470 9.93 -21.74 -0.94
N SER A 471 9.13 -22.54 -1.63
CA SER A 471 9.47 -23.93 -1.95
C SER A 471 9.13 -24.17 -3.43
N PRO A 472 10.12 -24.54 -4.27
CA PRO A 472 9.87 -24.86 -5.67
C PRO A 472 8.83 -25.98 -5.83
N GLU A 473 8.79 -26.95 -4.94
CA GLU A 473 7.88 -28.11 -4.98
C GLU A 473 6.41 -27.70 -4.68
N ARG A 474 6.22 -26.59 -3.96
CA ARG A 474 4.91 -26.06 -3.57
C ARG A 474 4.51 -24.84 -4.38
N TRP A 475 5.38 -24.37 -5.26
CA TRP A 475 5.14 -23.19 -6.07
C TRP A 475 4.37 -23.54 -7.34
N SER A 476 3.36 -22.74 -7.68
CA SER A 476 2.67 -22.81 -8.95
C SER A 476 3.03 -21.60 -9.81
N THR A 477 3.28 -21.82 -11.09
CA THR A 477 3.41 -20.75 -12.07
C THR A 477 2.05 -20.19 -12.48
N GLU A 478 0.97 -20.88 -12.16
CA GLU A 478 -0.39 -20.39 -12.31
C GLU A 478 -0.79 -19.62 -11.05
N PHE A 479 -0.61 -18.31 -11.06
CA PHE A 479 -0.86 -17.48 -9.88
C PHE A 479 -2.29 -17.55 -9.35
N ARG A 480 -3.26 -17.98 -10.17
CA ARG A 480 -4.63 -18.28 -9.71
C ARG A 480 -4.69 -19.33 -8.60
N ASP A 481 -3.71 -20.24 -8.53
CA ASP A 481 -3.63 -21.25 -7.47
C ASP A 481 -3.38 -20.60 -6.11
N PHE A 482 -2.80 -19.41 -6.10
CA PHE A 482 -2.64 -18.55 -4.93
C PHE A 482 -3.75 -17.51 -4.77
N GLY A 483 -4.86 -17.63 -5.53
CA GLY A 483 -6.00 -16.72 -5.45
C GLY A 483 -5.78 -15.37 -6.12
N ILE A 484 -4.77 -15.24 -6.97
CA ILE A 484 -4.60 -14.07 -7.83
C ILE A 484 -5.63 -14.14 -8.95
N ILE A 485 -6.51 -13.16 -8.96
CA ILE A 485 -7.62 -13.04 -9.91
C ILE A 485 -7.41 -11.83 -10.81
N ASP A 486 -8.25 -11.71 -11.81
CA ASP A 486 -8.38 -10.48 -12.60
C ASP A 486 -8.72 -9.31 -11.65
N GLY A 487 -8.08 -8.17 -11.85
CA GLY A 487 -8.17 -7.05 -10.92
C GLY A 487 -7.14 -7.03 -9.79
N THR A 488 -6.40 -8.12 -9.54
CA THR A 488 -5.23 -8.06 -8.65
C THR A 488 -4.18 -7.11 -9.23
N PRO A 489 -3.69 -6.11 -8.47
CA PRO A 489 -2.75 -5.12 -8.97
C PRO A 489 -1.49 -5.74 -9.56
N GLY A 490 -0.95 -5.12 -10.61
CA GLY A 490 0.27 -5.58 -11.30
C GLY A 490 1.47 -5.70 -10.36
N TRP A 491 1.61 -4.79 -9.39
CA TRP A 491 2.69 -4.84 -8.41
C TRP A 491 2.67 -6.11 -7.53
N VAL A 492 1.48 -6.66 -7.24
CA VAL A 492 1.35 -7.95 -6.52
C VAL A 492 1.90 -9.09 -7.38
N LYS A 493 1.52 -9.12 -8.67
CA LYS A 493 2.04 -10.11 -9.63
C LYS A 493 3.55 -10.01 -9.76
N ASP A 494 4.11 -8.80 -9.75
CA ASP A 494 5.56 -8.59 -9.82
C ASP A 494 6.27 -9.04 -8.54
N GLN A 495 5.68 -8.86 -7.37
CA GLN A 495 6.21 -9.44 -6.14
C GLN A 495 6.16 -10.97 -6.17
N MET A 496 5.08 -11.57 -6.68
CA MET A 496 5.00 -13.03 -6.84
C MET A 496 6.10 -13.57 -7.77
N LYS A 497 6.44 -12.86 -8.85
CA LYS A 497 7.55 -13.24 -9.74
C LYS A 497 8.91 -13.24 -9.04
N ARG A 498 9.11 -12.37 -8.04
CA ARG A 498 10.35 -12.27 -7.25
C ARG A 498 10.33 -13.10 -5.97
N TYR A 499 9.22 -13.74 -5.66
CA TYR A 499 9.04 -14.40 -4.37
C TYR A 499 10.08 -15.52 -4.11
N TYR A 500 10.63 -16.17 -5.15
CA TYR A 500 11.71 -17.14 -5.01
C TYR A 500 13.00 -16.54 -4.42
N GLN A 501 13.19 -15.22 -4.54
CA GLN A 501 14.29 -14.45 -3.91
C GLN A 501 13.88 -13.93 -2.53
N GLU A 502 12.63 -13.53 -2.35
CA GLU A 502 12.16 -12.79 -1.17
C GLU A 502 11.59 -13.70 -0.08
N GLY A 503 11.02 -14.83 -0.45
CA GLY A 503 10.32 -15.74 0.46
C GLY A 503 11.25 -16.61 1.32
N ASN A 504 12.31 -16.04 1.92
CA ASN A 504 13.28 -16.81 2.70
C ASN A 504 13.90 -16.00 3.87
N LYS A 505 14.47 -16.74 4.83
CA LYS A 505 15.10 -16.17 6.03
C LYS A 505 16.21 -15.16 5.70
N GLN A 506 17.04 -15.43 4.68
CA GLN A 506 18.19 -14.57 4.39
C GLN A 506 17.78 -13.23 3.81
N PHE A 507 16.73 -13.18 2.99
CA PHE A 507 16.18 -11.93 2.48
C PHE A 507 15.70 -11.04 3.63
N ILE A 508 14.88 -11.58 4.54
CA ILE A 508 14.38 -10.87 5.72
C ILE A 508 15.55 -10.39 6.58
N LYS A 509 16.52 -11.28 6.83
CA LYS A 509 17.72 -10.96 7.61
C LYS A 509 18.51 -9.81 7.02
N ASN A 510 18.69 -9.78 5.70
CA ASN A 510 19.38 -8.71 5.00
C ASN A 510 18.66 -7.36 5.11
N ARG A 511 17.32 -7.37 5.03
CA ARG A 511 16.50 -6.16 5.24
C ARG A 511 16.72 -5.59 6.65
N LEU A 512 16.60 -6.45 7.66
CA LEU A 512 16.77 -6.06 9.07
C LEU A 512 18.22 -5.66 9.40
N ALA A 513 19.21 -6.30 8.77
CA ALA A 513 20.61 -5.94 8.94
C ALA A 513 20.92 -4.50 8.50
N LYS A 514 20.28 -4.01 7.44
CA LYS A 514 20.46 -2.62 6.96
C LYS A 514 20.03 -1.61 8.03
N VAL A 515 18.84 -1.78 8.60
CA VAL A 515 18.33 -0.85 9.61
C VAL A 515 19.08 -1.02 10.96
N LYS A 516 19.49 -2.24 11.31
CA LYS A 516 20.33 -2.49 12.47
C LYS A 516 21.70 -1.80 12.35
N ASN A 517 22.32 -1.83 11.17
CA ASN A 517 23.58 -1.15 10.92
C ASN A 517 23.45 0.37 10.99
N TRP A 518 22.36 0.94 10.49
CA TRP A 518 22.03 2.34 10.66
C TRP A 518 21.91 2.70 12.16
N ALA A 519 21.15 1.92 12.92
CA ALA A 519 20.98 2.15 14.36
C ALA A 519 22.30 2.00 15.13
N TYR A 520 23.17 1.08 14.73
CA TYR A 520 24.52 0.93 15.27
C TYR A 520 25.39 2.17 14.99
N ASP A 521 25.40 2.66 13.75
CA ASP A 521 26.21 3.81 13.33
C ASP A 521 25.84 5.09 14.10
N TYR A 522 24.58 5.24 14.48
CA TYR A 522 24.11 6.37 15.28
C TYR A 522 24.00 6.07 16.78
N ASN A 523 24.26 4.85 17.21
CA ASN A 523 24.11 4.37 18.60
C ASN A 523 22.71 4.68 19.19
N VAL A 524 21.66 4.40 18.43
CA VAL A 524 20.25 4.64 18.81
C VAL A 524 19.47 3.33 18.94
N PRO A 525 18.51 3.23 19.89
CA PRO A 525 17.69 2.03 20.03
C PRO A 525 16.73 1.86 18.88
N LEU A 526 16.38 0.59 18.59
CA LEU A 526 15.56 0.18 17.47
C LEU A 526 14.46 -0.76 17.91
N ILE A 527 13.26 -0.60 17.35
CA ILE A 527 12.12 -1.50 17.52
C ILE A 527 11.39 -1.75 16.18
N CYS A 528 10.94 -2.98 15.97
CA CYS A 528 9.92 -3.30 14.97
C CYS A 528 8.57 -3.39 15.67
N ASN A 529 7.78 -2.32 15.68
CA ASN A 529 6.55 -2.28 16.47
C ASN A 529 5.27 -2.61 15.69
N GLU A 530 5.43 -2.93 14.39
CA GLU A 530 4.41 -3.66 13.63
C GLU A 530 5.05 -4.66 12.68
N TRP A 531 4.55 -5.87 12.73
CA TRP A 531 4.85 -6.98 11.85
C TRP A 531 3.83 -8.10 12.05
N GLY A 532 3.81 -9.09 11.18
CA GLY A 532 2.89 -10.20 11.30
C GLY A 532 2.48 -10.75 9.96
N ALA A 533 1.58 -11.72 9.97
CA ALA A 533 0.96 -12.29 8.78
C ALA A 533 -0.49 -12.69 9.07
N LEU A 534 -1.40 -12.47 8.11
CA LEU A 534 -2.81 -12.82 8.27
C LEU A 534 -2.98 -14.33 8.42
N PRO A 535 -3.67 -14.81 9.48
CA PRO A 535 -3.70 -16.23 9.79
C PRO A 535 -4.71 -17.04 8.96
N ASN A 536 -5.76 -16.40 8.43
CA ASN A 536 -6.92 -17.11 7.90
C ASN A 536 -6.71 -17.68 6.48
N THR A 537 -5.69 -17.24 5.77
CA THR A 537 -5.42 -17.58 4.36
C THR A 537 -4.08 -18.29 4.17
N ALA A 538 -3.20 -18.18 5.13
CA ALA A 538 -1.96 -18.97 5.18
C ALA A 538 -2.21 -20.33 5.81
N LYS A 539 -1.47 -21.36 5.38
CA LYS A 539 -1.43 -22.63 6.08
C LYS A 539 -0.72 -22.47 7.42
N ILE A 540 -1.19 -23.18 8.45
CA ILE A 540 -0.65 -23.03 9.80
C ILE A 540 0.85 -23.37 9.90
N GLU A 541 1.31 -24.35 9.12
CA GLU A 541 2.74 -24.69 9.05
C GLU A 541 3.59 -23.56 8.47
N ASP A 542 3.10 -22.86 7.44
CA ASP A 542 3.78 -21.71 6.84
C ASP A 542 3.76 -20.49 7.76
N LEU A 543 2.63 -20.29 8.44
CA LEU A 543 2.49 -19.24 9.43
C LEU A 543 3.48 -19.44 10.58
N ASN A 544 3.56 -20.66 11.14
CA ASN A 544 4.53 -21.00 12.18
C ASN A 544 5.98 -20.85 11.71
N ALA A 545 6.29 -21.25 10.48
CA ALA A 545 7.62 -21.08 9.89
C ALA A 545 8.00 -19.61 9.76
N TYR A 546 7.07 -18.73 9.33
CA TYR A 546 7.28 -17.29 9.24
C TYR A 546 7.54 -16.67 10.62
N PHE A 547 6.66 -16.92 11.60
CA PHE A 547 6.81 -16.37 12.94
C PHE A 547 8.08 -16.86 13.64
N LYS A 548 8.44 -18.13 13.47
CA LYS A 548 9.70 -18.69 13.95
C LYS A 548 10.90 -17.98 13.32
N THR A 549 10.87 -17.79 12.00
CA THR A 549 11.94 -17.11 11.27
C THR A 549 12.11 -15.67 11.76
N MET A 550 11.01 -14.92 11.88
CA MET A 550 11.05 -13.54 12.39
C MET A 550 11.56 -13.48 13.84
N GLY A 551 11.04 -14.33 14.73
CA GLY A 551 11.47 -14.38 16.12
C GLY A 551 12.96 -14.74 16.29
N GLU A 552 13.47 -15.66 15.46
CA GLU A 552 14.89 -16.01 15.43
C GLU A 552 15.75 -14.80 14.99
N ILE A 553 15.37 -14.11 13.91
CA ILE A 553 16.13 -12.97 13.40
C ILE A 553 16.11 -11.79 14.39
N PHE A 554 14.98 -11.48 14.99
CA PHE A 554 14.88 -10.43 16.00
C PHE A 554 15.79 -10.71 17.19
N ARG A 555 15.84 -11.98 17.66
CA ARG A 555 16.72 -12.42 18.73
C ARG A 555 18.19 -12.36 18.31
N GLU A 556 18.54 -12.87 17.13
CA GLU A 556 19.92 -12.84 16.60
C GLU A 556 20.45 -11.42 16.43
N MET A 557 19.59 -10.48 16.05
CA MET A 557 19.97 -9.07 15.83
C MET A 557 19.69 -8.17 17.01
N ASP A 558 19.13 -8.71 18.09
CA ASP A 558 18.82 -7.92 19.28
C ASP A 558 17.91 -6.72 18.95
N ILE A 559 16.79 -7.01 18.27
CA ILE A 559 15.75 -6.04 17.90
C ILE A 559 14.50 -6.35 18.72
N SER A 560 14.00 -5.34 19.43
CA SER A 560 12.71 -5.39 20.12
C SER A 560 11.56 -5.42 19.11
N TRP A 561 10.42 -6.06 19.47
CA TRP A 561 9.31 -6.19 18.55
C TRP A 561 7.93 -6.20 19.22
N GLN A 562 6.92 -5.69 18.48
CA GLN A 562 5.51 -5.78 18.86
C GLN A 562 4.70 -6.24 17.64
N VAL A 563 4.09 -7.42 17.73
CA VAL A 563 3.33 -8.00 16.62
C VAL A 563 1.98 -7.30 16.45
N TRP A 564 1.57 -7.08 15.19
CA TRP A 564 0.28 -6.46 14.87
C TRP A 564 -0.84 -7.50 14.79
N PHE A 565 -0.65 -8.57 14.01
CA PHE A 565 -1.63 -9.64 13.83
C PHE A 565 -0.97 -11.01 13.56
N GLY A 566 -1.78 -12.07 13.65
CA GLY A 566 -1.43 -13.42 13.18
C GLY A 566 -0.97 -14.39 14.24
N ILE A 567 -0.87 -13.99 15.50
CA ILE A 567 -0.46 -14.90 16.58
C ILE A 567 -1.60 -15.31 17.52
N MET A 568 -2.77 -14.65 17.41
CA MET A 568 -3.91 -14.87 18.29
C MET A 568 -5.15 -15.29 17.52
N ASP A 569 -6.00 -16.07 18.17
CA ASP A 569 -7.36 -16.35 17.73
C ASP A 569 -8.37 -15.25 18.17
N SER A 570 -9.63 -15.45 17.86
CA SER A 570 -10.72 -14.51 18.23
C SER A 570 -10.95 -14.37 19.73
N GLU A 571 -10.44 -15.31 20.54
CA GLU A 571 -10.50 -15.27 22.01
C GLU A 571 -9.22 -14.69 22.64
N ASN A 572 -8.33 -14.13 21.84
CA ASN A 572 -7.01 -13.62 22.25
C ASN A 572 -6.07 -14.68 22.83
N LYS A 573 -6.26 -15.94 22.44
CA LYS A 573 -5.34 -17.03 22.78
C LYS A 573 -4.34 -17.25 21.65
N LEU A 574 -3.11 -17.63 22.01
CA LEU A 574 -2.10 -17.97 21.01
C LEU A 574 -2.56 -19.08 20.07
N LEU A 575 -2.37 -18.89 18.79
CA LEU A 575 -2.55 -19.94 17.79
C LEU A 575 -1.59 -21.12 18.05
N PRO A 576 -1.94 -22.33 17.61
CA PRO A 576 -1.08 -23.51 17.79
C PRO A 576 0.34 -23.29 17.25
N GLY A 577 1.35 -23.57 18.06
CA GLY A 577 2.76 -23.46 17.71
C GLY A 577 3.38 -22.07 17.90
N MET A 578 2.59 -21.01 18.16
CA MET A 578 3.12 -19.64 18.27
C MET A 578 3.97 -19.44 19.52
N SER A 579 3.66 -20.12 20.62
CA SER A 579 4.47 -20.05 21.84
C SER A 579 5.92 -20.50 21.59
N GLU A 580 6.08 -21.62 20.87
CA GLU A 580 7.39 -22.16 20.49
C GLU A 580 8.06 -21.32 19.40
N ALA A 581 7.30 -20.89 18.39
CA ALA A 581 7.82 -20.09 17.28
C ALA A 581 8.45 -18.79 17.77
N LEU A 582 7.84 -18.12 18.75
CA LEU A 582 8.27 -16.83 19.29
C LEU A 582 9.05 -16.95 20.62
N ASP A 583 9.31 -18.17 21.09
CA ASP A 583 9.97 -18.42 22.38
C ASP A 583 9.26 -17.65 23.52
N LEU A 584 7.95 -17.72 23.57
CA LEU A 584 7.15 -17.13 24.64
C LEU A 584 7.13 -18.11 25.81
N LYS A 585 7.66 -17.70 26.94
CA LYS A 585 7.63 -18.51 28.18
C LYS A 585 6.20 -18.52 28.72
N LYS A 586 5.76 -19.69 29.14
CA LYS A 586 4.53 -19.83 29.94
C LYS A 586 4.76 -19.34 31.36
#